data_c1ae0e5f196343facf74d9b4f59723de
#
_entry.id   c1ae0e5f196343facf74d9b4f59723de
#
_cell.length_a   1.000
_cell.length_b   1.000
_cell.length_c   1.000
_cell.angle_alpha   90.00
_cell.angle_beta   90.00
_cell.angle_gamma   90.00
#
_symmetry.space_group_name_H-M   'P 1'
#
loop_
_entity.id
_entity.type
_entity.pdbx_description
1 polymer ?
#
loop_
_entity_poly.entity_id
_entity_poly.type
_entity_poly.pdbx_seq_one_letter_code
_entity_poly.pdbx_strand_id
1 'polypeptide(L)'
;MSDIIIARVREIIAEGKMTRAGLARAAGLHANTLRDCNEDGWNPTSETLGKLDRFLTENDDSPVLVGIEEIIEEARNGRMYILVDDEDRENEGDLIIPAQMATPDAINFMATHGRGLICLSLTRRRGEELGLQMMSNRNRESQQTAFTVAIEAREGVTTGISAADRARTVSVAIDSSKGPDDIVTPGHVFPLIAREGGVLVRAGHTEAAIDISRLAGLNPSGVICEIMNEDGSMARLEDLIRFGRKHGMKIGTIRDLI
;
A
#
# COMPACT_ATOMS: atom_id res chain seq x y z
N MET A 1 -2.24 -1.33 -16.10
CA MET A 1 -2.49 -2.79 -15.94
C MET A 1 -2.10 -3.58 -17.19
N SER A 2 -2.59 -3.26 -18.40
CA SER A 2 -2.20 -3.93 -19.66
C SER A 2 -0.69 -3.99 -19.89
N ASP A 3 0.02 -2.87 -19.69
CA ASP A 3 1.46 -2.76 -19.95
C ASP A 3 2.31 -3.63 -19.01
N ILE A 4 1.87 -3.80 -17.77
CA ILE A 4 2.53 -4.67 -16.78
C ILE A 4 2.41 -6.14 -17.19
N ILE A 5 1.22 -6.58 -17.60
CA ILE A 5 0.98 -7.96 -18.07
C ILE A 5 1.82 -8.24 -19.33
N ILE A 6 1.83 -7.30 -20.28
CA ILE A 6 2.60 -7.41 -21.51
C ILE A 6 4.11 -7.51 -21.21
N ALA A 7 4.62 -6.66 -20.31
CA ALA A 7 6.01 -6.68 -19.89
C ALA A 7 6.41 -8.04 -19.28
N ARG A 8 5.60 -8.58 -18.36
CA ARG A 8 5.86 -9.88 -17.73
C ARG A 8 5.80 -11.05 -18.73
N VAL A 9 4.88 -11.02 -19.70
CA VAL A 9 4.83 -12.02 -20.78
C VAL A 9 6.11 -11.99 -21.58
N ARG A 10 6.60 -10.81 -21.95
CA ARG A 10 7.86 -10.63 -22.69
C ARG A 10 9.08 -11.12 -21.90
N GLU A 11 9.12 -10.83 -20.61
CA GLU A 11 10.17 -11.26 -19.68
C GLU A 11 10.26 -12.78 -19.58
N ILE A 12 9.16 -13.48 -19.32
CA ILE A 12 9.10 -14.95 -19.25
C ILE A 12 9.61 -15.61 -20.53
N ILE A 13 9.26 -15.03 -21.68
CA ILE A 13 9.68 -15.53 -22.98
C ILE A 13 11.17 -15.22 -23.22
N ALA A 14 11.64 -14.03 -22.87
CA ALA A 14 13.04 -13.62 -23.03
C ALA A 14 13.99 -14.42 -22.15
N GLU A 15 13.58 -14.76 -20.92
CA GLU A 15 14.34 -15.62 -20.00
C GLU A 15 14.28 -17.11 -20.36
N GLY A 16 13.53 -17.48 -21.38
CA GLY A 16 13.39 -18.86 -21.80
C GLY A 16 12.62 -19.76 -20.84
N LYS A 17 11.94 -19.20 -19.85
CA LYS A 17 11.10 -19.96 -18.90
C LYS A 17 9.97 -20.69 -19.59
N MET A 18 9.38 -20.08 -20.60
CA MET A 18 8.34 -20.68 -21.45
C MET A 18 8.44 -20.24 -22.91
N THR A 19 8.04 -21.12 -23.84
CA THR A 19 7.85 -20.72 -25.25
C THR A 19 6.54 -19.93 -25.38
N ARG A 20 6.43 -19.04 -26.38
CA ARG A 20 5.19 -18.29 -26.68
C ARG A 20 3.96 -19.19 -26.76
N ALA A 21 4.08 -20.30 -27.50
CA ALA A 21 2.99 -21.25 -27.64
C ALA A 21 2.69 -22.04 -26.34
N GLY A 22 3.72 -22.32 -25.55
CA GLY A 22 3.62 -22.94 -24.23
C GLY A 22 2.84 -22.06 -23.25
N LEU A 23 3.25 -20.80 -23.12
CA LEU A 23 2.61 -19.79 -22.28
C LEU A 23 1.15 -19.55 -22.71
N ALA A 24 0.89 -19.41 -24.03
CA ALA A 24 -0.47 -19.25 -24.53
C ALA A 24 -1.38 -20.42 -24.09
N ARG A 25 -0.95 -21.67 -24.33
CA ARG A 25 -1.73 -22.86 -23.93
C ARG A 25 -1.92 -22.95 -22.42
N ALA A 26 -0.88 -22.68 -21.63
CA ALA A 26 -0.96 -22.69 -20.16
C ALA A 26 -1.95 -21.65 -19.63
N ALA A 27 -2.03 -20.47 -20.26
CA ALA A 27 -3.02 -19.44 -19.95
C ALA A 27 -4.42 -19.71 -20.55
N GLY A 28 -4.69 -20.88 -21.12
CA GLY A 28 -5.97 -21.20 -21.74
C GLY A 28 -6.26 -20.41 -23.02
N LEU A 29 -5.21 -20.05 -23.76
CA LEU A 29 -5.27 -19.31 -25.02
C LEU A 29 -4.88 -20.21 -26.20
N HIS A 30 -5.26 -19.81 -27.43
CA HIS A 30 -4.79 -20.47 -28.64
C HIS A 30 -3.26 -20.28 -28.77
N ALA A 31 -2.52 -21.32 -29.21
CA ALA A 31 -1.05 -21.32 -29.28
C ALA A 31 -0.43 -20.14 -30.04
N ASN A 32 -1.14 -19.58 -31.01
CA ASN A 32 -0.67 -18.46 -31.83
C ASN A 32 -1.02 -17.06 -31.24
N THR A 33 -1.75 -16.99 -30.14
CA THR A 33 -2.20 -15.71 -29.56
C THR A 33 -1.03 -14.82 -29.16
N LEU A 34 0.08 -15.40 -28.74
CA LEU A 34 1.28 -14.66 -28.31
C LEU A 34 2.37 -14.59 -29.39
N ARG A 35 2.05 -14.92 -30.68
CA ARG A 35 3.05 -14.94 -31.77
C ARG A 35 3.78 -13.60 -31.88
N ASP A 36 3.02 -12.53 -31.87
CA ASP A 36 3.50 -11.16 -32.14
C ASP A 36 3.71 -10.34 -30.84
N CYS A 37 3.75 -11.00 -29.66
CA CYS A 37 3.80 -10.32 -28.36
C CYS A 37 5.05 -9.46 -28.12
N ASN A 38 6.12 -9.66 -28.88
CA ASN A 38 7.35 -8.87 -28.81
C ASN A 38 7.34 -7.63 -29.73
N GLU A 39 6.33 -7.48 -30.57
CA GLU A 39 6.20 -6.32 -31.45
C GLU A 39 5.63 -5.11 -30.69
N ASP A 40 6.12 -3.92 -31.02
CA ASP A 40 5.71 -2.67 -30.33
C ASP A 40 4.23 -2.31 -30.49
N GLY A 41 3.56 -2.87 -31.50
CA GLY A 41 2.14 -2.65 -31.75
C GLY A 41 1.21 -3.75 -31.25
N TRP A 42 1.72 -4.74 -30.51
CA TRP A 42 0.88 -5.82 -30.03
C TRP A 42 -0.13 -5.33 -28.98
N ASN A 43 -1.42 -5.45 -29.34
CA ASN A 43 -2.53 -4.98 -28.51
C ASN A 43 -3.53 -6.13 -28.28
N PRO A 44 -3.34 -6.94 -27.21
CA PRO A 44 -4.23 -8.06 -26.91
C PRO A 44 -5.60 -7.60 -26.43
N THR A 45 -6.63 -8.42 -26.67
CA THR A 45 -7.98 -8.16 -26.19
C THR A 45 -8.04 -8.20 -24.66
N SER A 46 -9.06 -7.57 -24.07
CA SER A 46 -9.30 -7.63 -22.61
C SER A 46 -9.49 -9.08 -22.11
N GLU A 47 -10.09 -9.97 -22.89
CA GLU A 47 -10.20 -11.39 -22.55
C GLU A 47 -8.82 -12.07 -22.51
N THR A 48 -7.97 -11.79 -23.50
CA THR A 48 -6.60 -12.32 -23.54
C THR A 48 -5.79 -11.83 -22.36
N LEU A 49 -5.87 -10.53 -22.04
CA LEU A 49 -5.19 -9.95 -20.87
C LEU A 49 -5.68 -10.60 -19.57
N GLY A 50 -6.98 -10.78 -19.39
CA GLY A 50 -7.53 -11.40 -18.18
C GLY A 50 -7.09 -12.86 -17.99
N LYS A 51 -6.94 -13.64 -19.06
CA LYS A 51 -6.41 -15.01 -19.00
C LYS A 51 -4.91 -15.05 -18.70
N LEU A 52 -4.14 -14.13 -19.29
CA LEU A 52 -2.71 -13.99 -19.01
C LEU A 52 -2.47 -13.53 -17.57
N ASP A 53 -3.20 -12.53 -17.10
CA ASP A 53 -3.10 -12.02 -15.75
C ASP A 53 -3.38 -13.13 -14.71
N ARG A 54 -4.45 -13.88 -14.89
CA ARG A 54 -4.77 -15.03 -14.03
C ARG A 54 -3.63 -16.06 -14.01
N PHE A 55 -3.15 -16.46 -15.20
CA PHE A 55 -2.07 -17.44 -15.31
C PHE A 55 -0.78 -16.94 -14.64
N LEU A 56 -0.41 -15.70 -14.91
CA LEU A 56 0.80 -15.10 -14.34
C LEU A 56 0.70 -14.96 -12.80
N THR A 57 -0.47 -14.64 -12.29
CA THR A 57 -0.73 -14.54 -10.85
C THR A 57 -0.68 -15.91 -10.16
N GLU A 58 -1.29 -16.93 -10.77
CA GLU A 58 -1.34 -18.29 -10.22
C GLU A 58 0.02 -19.03 -10.28
N ASN A 59 0.90 -18.64 -11.21
CA ASN A 59 2.21 -19.27 -11.45
C ASN A 59 3.38 -18.33 -11.17
N ASP A 60 3.18 -17.31 -10.37
CA ASP A 60 4.26 -16.41 -9.94
C ASP A 60 5.01 -17.05 -8.76
N ASP A 61 6.17 -17.63 -9.07
CA ASP A 61 7.10 -18.19 -8.07
C ASP A 61 7.96 -17.11 -7.38
N SER A 62 7.79 -15.83 -7.73
CA SER A 62 8.50 -14.74 -7.08
C SER A 62 8.18 -14.72 -5.59
N PRO A 63 9.17 -14.58 -4.71
CA PRO A 63 8.92 -14.51 -3.29
C PRO A 63 8.09 -13.25 -2.99
N VAL A 64 6.89 -13.46 -2.47
CA VAL A 64 5.99 -12.38 -2.03
C VAL A 64 6.39 -11.92 -0.63
N LEU A 65 6.75 -12.88 0.23
CA LEU A 65 7.33 -12.61 1.56
C LEU A 65 8.83 -12.38 1.39
N VAL A 66 9.29 -11.19 1.73
CA VAL A 66 10.66 -10.72 1.47
C VAL A 66 11.29 -10.12 2.73
N GLY A 67 12.62 -9.95 2.72
CA GLY A 67 13.32 -9.25 3.80
C GLY A 67 12.99 -7.76 3.84
N ILE A 68 13.28 -7.14 4.98
CA ILE A 68 12.92 -5.73 5.22
C ILE A 68 13.64 -4.76 4.29
N GLU A 69 14.85 -5.09 3.84
CA GLU A 69 15.61 -4.28 2.88
C GLU A 69 14.86 -4.11 1.56
N GLU A 70 14.19 -5.16 1.09
CA GLU A 70 13.38 -5.09 -0.12
C GLU A 70 12.13 -4.24 0.08
N ILE A 71 11.53 -4.26 1.26
CA ILE A 71 10.40 -3.38 1.63
C ILE A 71 10.84 -1.92 1.64
N ILE A 72 12.04 -1.63 2.19
CA ILE A 72 12.61 -0.27 2.15
C ILE A 72 12.85 0.19 0.71
N GLU A 73 13.28 -0.72 -0.19
CA GLU A 73 13.41 -0.41 -1.61
C GLU A 73 12.04 -0.16 -2.29
N GLU A 74 10.99 -0.93 -1.96
CA GLU A 74 9.63 -0.63 -2.44
C GLU A 74 9.20 0.77 -2.01
N ALA A 75 9.40 1.12 -0.74
CA ALA A 75 9.11 2.44 -0.20
C ALA A 75 9.89 3.54 -0.94
N ARG A 76 11.21 3.35 -1.13
CA ARG A 76 12.08 4.32 -1.83
C ARG A 76 11.64 4.57 -3.27
N ASN A 77 11.14 3.54 -3.93
CA ASN A 77 10.63 3.61 -5.30
C ASN A 77 9.17 4.06 -5.39
N GLY A 78 8.54 4.44 -4.27
CA GLY A 78 7.14 4.89 -4.22
C GLY A 78 6.13 3.80 -4.50
N ARG A 79 6.50 2.53 -4.34
CA ARG A 79 5.60 1.39 -4.50
C ARG A 79 4.95 1.04 -3.16
N MET A 80 3.67 0.67 -3.24
CA MET A 80 2.91 0.16 -2.09
C MET A 80 3.40 -1.24 -1.74
N TYR A 81 3.45 -1.53 -0.45
CA TYR A 81 3.86 -2.82 0.10
C TYR A 81 2.92 -3.22 1.24
N ILE A 82 3.03 -4.46 1.68
CA ILE A 82 2.26 -4.98 2.80
C ILE A 82 3.23 -5.22 3.98
N LEU A 83 2.84 -4.79 5.17
CA LEU A 83 3.49 -5.23 6.42
C LEU A 83 2.53 -6.06 7.24
N VAL A 84 3.06 -7.10 7.86
CA VAL A 84 2.35 -7.97 8.79
C VAL A 84 2.94 -7.77 10.18
N ASP A 85 2.10 -7.60 11.18
CA ASP A 85 2.50 -7.58 12.57
C ASP A 85 2.50 -8.97 13.21
N ASP A 86 2.82 -9.05 14.50
CA ASP A 86 2.94 -10.31 15.20
C ASP A 86 1.57 -10.97 15.41
N GLU A 87 1.53 -12.31 15.37
CA GLU A 87 0.33 -13.10 15.63
C GLU A 87 -0.24 -12.86 17.04
N ASP A 88 0.63 -12.53 17.99
CA ASP A 88 0.25 -12.22 19.37
C ASP A 88 -0.23 -10.76 19.55
N ARG A 89 -0.17 -9.90 18.48
CA ARG A 89 -0.63 -8.52 18.53
C ARG A 89 -2.01 -8.37 17.86
N GLU A 90 -2.08 -7.88 16.63
CA GLU A 90 -3.32 -7.76 15.83
C GLU A 90 -3.45 -8.93 14.84
N ASN A 91 -2.31 -9.50 14.45
CA ASN A 91 -2.21 -10.53 13.42
C ASN A 91 -2.88 -10.06 12.12
N GLU A 92 -2.56 -8.84 11.70
CA GLU A 92 -3.15 -8.18 10.54
C GLU A 92 -2.08 -7.79 9.53
N GLY A 93 -2.50 -7.46 8.33
CA GLY A 93 -1.65 -6.91 7.28
C GLY A 93 -2.20 -5.60 6.77
N ASP A 94 -1.34 -4.59 6.72
CA ASP A 94 -1.69 -3.28 6.18
C ASP A 94 -1.02 -3.04 4.84
N LEU A 95 -1.78 -2.46 3.91
CA LEU A 95 -1.23 -1.73 2.77
C LEU A 95 -0.55 -0.47 3.26
N ILE A 96 0.70 -0.28 2.88
CA ILE A 96 1.49 0.90 3.29
C ILE A 96 2.13 1.55 2.07
N ILE A 97 2.10 2.88 2.06
CA ILE A 97 2.85 3.70 1.10
C ILE A 97 3.43 4.91 1.84
N PRO A 98 4.67 5.35 1.57
CA PRO A 98 5.17 6.62 2.09
C PRO A 98 4.22 7.76 1.73
N ALA A 99 3.86 8.61 2.70
CA ALA A 99 2.78 9.58 2.50
C ALA A 99 3.07 10.57 1.36
N GLN A 100 4.34 10.92 1.09
CA GLN A 100 4.69 11.77 -0.05
C GLN A 100 4.44 11.12 -1.42
N MET A 101 4.24 9.80 -1.45
CA MET A 101 3.93 9.02 -2.66
C MET A 101 2.43 8.62 -2.72
N ALA A 102 1.61 9.08 -1.78
CA ALA A 102 0.19 8.75 -1.69
C ALA A 102 -0.62 9.53 -2.74
N THR A 103 -0.63 9.02 -3.97
CA THR A 103 -1.42 9.55 -5.09
C THR A 103 -2.92 9.22 -4.93
N PRO A 104 -3.82 9.89 -5.68
CA PRO A 104 -5.23 9.50 -5.75
C PRO A 104 -5.42 8.02 -6.11
N ASP A 105 -4.60 7.47 -7.01
CA ASP A 105 -4.68 6.05 -7.39
C ASP A 105 -4.30 5.13 -6.24
N ALA A 106 -3.28 5.49 -5.45
CA ALA A 106 -2.90 4.75 -4.25
C ALA A 106 -4.01 4.74 -3.20
N ILE A 107 -4.63 5.89 -2.93
CA ILE A 107 -5.77 6.01 -2.02
C ILE A 107 -6.98 5.21 -2.54
N ASN A 108 -7.26 5.29 -3.85
CA ASN A 108 -8.33 4.51 -4.46
C ASN A 108 -8.06 3.00 -4.38
N PHE A 109 -6.82 2.58 -4.56
CA PHE A 109 -6.42 1.18 -4.40
C PHE A 109 -6.68 0.70 -2.96
N MET A 110 -6.24 1.44 -1.96
CA MET A 110 -6.48 1.13 -0.55
C MET A 110 -7.98 1.02 -0.24
N ALA A 111 -8.78 1.99 -0.69
CA ALA A 111 -10.23 2.00 -0.47
C ALA A 111 -10.93 0.81 -1.14
N THR A 112 -10.50 0.43 -2.34
CA THR A 112 -11.15 -0.61 -3.15
C THR A 112 -10.73 -2.02 -2.72
N HIS A 113 -9.44 -2.21 -2.46
CA HIS A 113 -8.85 -3.53 -2.25
C HIS A 113 -8.45 -3.78 -0.79
N GLY A 114 -7.96 -2.78 -0.06
CA GLY A 114 -7.69 -2.89 1.38
C GLY A 114 -8.99 -2.98 2.17
N ARG A 115 -9.93 -2.05 1.92
CA ARG A 115 -11.24 -1.93 2.57
C ARG A 115 -11.19 -1.51 4.04
N GLY A 116 -9.99 -1.33 4.60
CA GLY A 116 -9.75 -0.86 5.95
C GLY A 116 -9.92 0.65 6.11
N LEU A 117 -9.55 1.16 7.26
CA LEU A 117 -9.55 2.59 7.54
C LEU A 117 -8.25 3.23 7.01
N ILE A 118 -8.38 4.14 6.06
CA ILE A 118 -7.20 4.85 5.54
C ILE A 118 -6.74 5.88 6.57
N CYS A 119 -5.57 5.62 7.15
CA CYS A 119 -4.95 6.43 8.20
C CYS A 119 -3.63 7.07 7.73
N LEU A 120 -3.29 8.21 8.33
CA LEU A 120 -2.04 8.92 8.07
C LEU A 120 -1.14 8.85 9.30
N SER A 121 -0.08 8.04 9.24
CA SER A 121 0.93 7.97 10.30
C SER A 121 1.83 9.22 10.26
N LEU A 122 1.90 9.93 11.38
CA LEU A 122 2.70 11.15 11.56
C LEU A 122 3.61 11.03 12.79
N THR A 123 4.75 11.71 12.72
CA THR A 123 5.58 11.91 13.90
C THR A 123 4.85 12.80 14.91
N ARG A 124 5.16 12.66 16.20
CA ARG A 124 4.65 13.56 17.26
C ARG A 124 4.87 15.03 16.90
N ARG A 125 6.09 15.36 16.50
CA ARG A 125 6.46 16.71 16.10
C ARG A 125 5.53 17.24 15.01
N ARG A 126 5.26 16.48 13.95
CA ARG A 126 4.38 16.93 12.87
C ARG A 126 2.95 17.13 13.34
N GLY A 127 2.45 16.23 14.18
CA GLY A 127 1.14 16.39 14.82
C GLY A 127 1.01 17.68 15.63
N GLU A 128 2.05 18.03 16.40
CA GLU A 128 2.11 19.26 17.18
C GLU A 128 2.18 20.52 16.28
N GLU A 129 3.00 20.50 15.23
CA GLU A 129 3.10 21.58 14.23
C GLU A 129 1.75 21.85 13.52
N LEU A 130 0.93 20.82 13.31
CA LEU A 130 -0.43 20.93 12.76
C LEU A 130 -1.49 21.26 13.82
N GLY A 131 -1.14 21.31 15.10
CA GLY A 131 -2.08 21.55 16.19
C GLY A 131 -3.11 20.44 16.39
N LEU A 132 -2.77 19.20 16.02
CA LEU A 132 -3.70 18.08 16.08
C LEU A 132 -4.04 17.72 17.53
N GLN A 133 -5.32 17.62 17.82
CA GLN A 133 -5.82 17.18 19.11
C GLN A 133 -6.07 15.66 19.08
N MET A 134 -5.78 14.98 20.19
CA MET A 134 -6.11 13.56 20.33
C MET A 134 -7.64 13.38 20.27
N MET A 135 -8.08 12.33 19.58
CA MET A 135 -9.51 11.99 19.44
C MET A 135 -10.15 11.71 20.82
N SER A 136 -9.36 11.20 21.76
CA SER A 136 -9.81 10.93 23.12
C SER A 136 -8.74 11.32 24.13
N ASN A 137 -9.15 12.06 25.18
CA ASN A 137 -8.28 12.37 26.33
C ASN A 137 -7.99 11.12 27.19
N ARG A 138 -8.75 10.05 27.04
CA ARG A 138 -8.60 8.78 27.76
C ARG A 138 -8.69 7.63 26.78
N ASN A 139 -7.55 7.33 26.14
CA ASN A 139 -7.46 6.18 25.24
C ASN A 139 -7.58 4.87 26.03
N ARG A 140 -8.61 4.07 25.70
CA ARG A 140 -8.89 2.73 26.28
C ARG A 140 -8.84 1.62 25.25
N GLU A 141 -8.40 1.96 24.03
CA GLU A 141 -8.21 0.99 22.97
C GLU A 141 -7.08 0.02 23.37
N SER A 142 -7.22 -1.26 23.03
CA SER A 142 -6.34 -2.36 23.49
C SER A 142 -4.88 -2.17 23.07
N GLN A 143 -4.66 -1.68 21.85
CA GLN A 143 -3.33 -1.43 21.28
C GLN A 143 -2.84 0.00 21.53
N GLN A 144 -3.66 0.82 22.16
CA GLN A 144 -3.40 2.24 22.47
C GLN A 144 -3.01 3.07 21.24
N THR A 145 -3.61 2.78 20.10
CA THR A 145 -3.39 3.53 18.86
C THR A 145 -3.76 5.00 19.05
N ALA A 146 -2.83 5.88 18.75
CA ALA A 146 -2.93 7.30 19.09
C ALA A 146 -3.67 8.09 17.99
N PHE A 147 -4.97 7.85 17.83
CA PHE A 147 -5.82 8.61 16.94
C PHE A 147 -5.92 10.08 17.35
N THR A 148 -5.77 10.97 16.37
CA THR A 148 -6.16 12.37 16.50
C THR A 148 -7.55 12.59 15.92
N VAL A 149 -8.10 13.80 16.06
CA VAL A 149 -9.27 14.22 15.31
C VAL A 149 -9.01 14.06 13.81
N ALA A 150 -10.03 13.63 13.06
CA ALA A 150 -9.94 13.51 11.61
C ALA A 150 -9.77 14.89 10.97
N ILE A 151 -9.02 14.97 9.88
CA ILE A 151 -8.66 16.21 9.20
C ILE A 151 -9.09 16.23 7.75
N GLU A 152 -9.13 17.46 7.22
CA GLU A 152 -9.29 17.77 5.82
C GLU A 152 -8.38 18.93 5.42
N ALA A 153 -7.87 18.95 4.18
CA ALA A 153 -7.22 20.15 3.66
C ALA A 153 -8.24 21.30 3.57
N ARG A 154 -7.85 22.51 4.01
CA ARG A 154 -8.73 23.67 3.92
C ARG A 154 -9.08 24.03 2.48
N GLU A 155 -8.14 23.81 1.56
CA GLU A 155 -8.26 24.18 0.15
C GLU A 155 -7.88 23.05 -0.79
N GLY A 156 -8.52 23.04 -1.97
CA GLY A 156 -8.24 22.07 -3.02
C GLY A 156 -8.93 20.73 -2.84
N VAL A 157 -9.99 20.69 -2.05
CA VAL A 157 -10.88 19.54 -1.86
C VAL A 157 -12.32 19.91 -2.18
N THR A 158 -13.14 18.91 -2.46
CA THR A 158 -14.60 19.06 -2.66
C THR A 158 -15.36 18.68 -1.39
N THR A 159 -15.82 17.43 -1.28
CA THR A 159 -16.50 16.92 -0.08
C THR A 159 -15.55 16.18 0.87
N GLY A 160 -14.28 16.03 0.49
CA GLY A 160 -13.20 15.45 1.30
C GLY A 160 -13.02 13.94 1.21
N ILE A 161 -14.06 13.20 0.88
CA ILE A 161 -14.05 11.72 0.90
C ILE A 161 -13.45 11.09 -0.36
N SER A 162 -13.43 11.81 -1.49
CA SER A 162 -12.88 11.24 -2.74
C SER A 162 -11.41 10.85 -2.57
N ALA A 163 -10.92 9.93 -3.40
CA ALA A 163 -9.51 9.54 -3.38
C ALA A 163 -8.59 10.75 -3.65
N ALA A 164 -9.01 11.65 -4.54
CA ALA A 164 -8.27 12.88 -4.85
C ALA A 164 -8.26 13.83 -3.64
N ASP A 165 -9.39 14.03 -2.97
CA ASP A 165 -9.48 14.90 -1.80
C ASP A 165 -8.63 14.37 -0.63
N ARG A 166 -8.68 13.07 -0.37
CA ARG A 166 -7.86 12.45 0.70
C ARG A 166 -6.37 12.51 0.36
N ALA A 167 -5.97 12.25 -0.88
CA ALA A 167 -4.58 12.43 -1.31
C ALA A 167 -4.13 13.89 -1.17
N ARG A 168 -4.99 14.86 -1.50
CA ARG A 168 -4.74 16.28 -1.27
C ARG A 168 -4.54 16.58 0.21
N THR A 169 -5.40 16.06 1.07
CA THR A 169 -5.30 16.24 2.52
C THR A 169 -4.01 15.67 3.08
N VAL A 170 -3.61 14.46 2.64
CA VAL A 170 -2.32 13.86 2.98
C VAL A 170 -1.17 14.77 2.57
N SER A 171 -1.17 15.27 1.32
CA SER A 171 -0.09 16.13 0.81
C SER A 171 0.07 17.42 1.60
N VAL A 172 -1.04 18.04 2.02
CA VAL A 172 -1.03 19.25 2.88
C VAL A 172 -0.53 18.90 4.28
N ALA A 173 -1.00 17.80 4.85
CA ALA A 173 -0.63 17.41 6.21
C ALA A 173 0.85 17.09 6.38
N ILE A 174 1.55 16.61 5.34
CA ILE A 174 3.00 16.29 5.41
C ILE A 174 3.90 17.42 4.95
N ASP A 175 3.38 18.47 4.34
CA ASP A 175 4.14 19.61 3.84
C ASP A 175 4.61 20.48 5.01
N SER A 176 5.93 20.56 5.23
CA SER A 176 6.52 21.32 6.33
C SER A 176 6.29 22.84 6.25
N SER A 177 5.88 23.36 5.10
CA SER A 177 5.51 24.77 4.92
C SER A 177 4.08 25.09 5.38
N LYS A 178 3.28 24.03 5.66
CA LYS A 178 1.89 24.10 6.05
C LYS A 178 1.70 23.95 7.57
N GLY A 179 0.65 24.55 8.11
CA GLY A 179 0.37 24.59 9.53
C GLY A 179 -1.13 24.37 9.86
N PRO A 180 -1.53 24.72 11.11
CA PRO A 180 -2.92 24.51 11.56
C PRO A 180 -3.96 25.21 10.69
N ASP A 181 -3.61 26.33 10.07
CA ASP A 181 -4.51 27.11 9.24
C ASP A 181 -4.75 26.49 7.85
N ASP A 182 -3.95 25.52 7.45
CA ASP A 182 -4.07 24.83 6.14
C ASP A 182 -4.96 23.58 6.20
N ILE A 183 -5.38 23.18 7.40
CA ILE A 183 -6.28 22.03 7.64
C ILE A 183 -7.53 22.47 8.38
N VAL A 184 -8.57 21.65 8.27
CA VAL A 184 -9.81 21.77 9.05
C VAL A 184 -10.17 20.45 9.71
N THR A 185 -10.98 20.52 10.75
CA THR A 185 -11.52 19.37 11.48
C THR A 185 -13.04 19.55 11.67
N PRO A 186 -13.85 18.47 11.66
CA PRO A 186 -13.50 17.10 11.29
C PRO A 186 -13.22 16.95 9.80
N GLY A 187 -12.75 15.77 9.37
CA GLY A 187 -12.49 15.45 7.97
C GLY A 187 -12.54 13.95 7.69
N HIS A 188 -11.91 13.52 6.59
CA HIS A 188 -11.98 12.16 6.08
C HIS A 188 -10.60 11.45 6.03
N VAL A 189 -9.55 12.07 6.57
CA VAL A 189 -8.25 11.44 6.81
C VAL A 189 -8.02 11.37 8.31
N PHE A 190 -7.58 10.22 8.81
CA PHE A 190 -7.41 9.93 10.23
C PHE A 190 -5.91 9.90 10.58
N PRO A 191 -5.35 10.99 11.16
CA PRO A 191 -3.95 10.97 11.58
C PRO A 191 -3.74 10.12 12.82
N LEU A 192 -2.63 9.36 12.81
CA LEU A 192 -2.12 8.57 13.92
C LEU A 192 -0.76 9.11 14.35
N ILE A 193 -0.57 9.32 15.62
CA ILE A 193 0.71 9.81 16.15
C ILE A 193 1.57 8.62 16.59
N ALA A 194 2.68 8.38 15.90
CA ALA A 194 3.63 7.34 16.26
C ALA A 194 4.33 7.61 17.60
N ARG A 195 4.67 6.54 18.29
CA ARG A 195 5.50 6.61 19.50
C ARG A 195 6.92 7.02 19.14
N GLU A 196 7.50 7.90 19.94
CA GLU A 196 8.93 8.20 19.82
C GLU A 196 9.75 6.95 20.14
N GLY A 197 10.75 6.67 19.30
CA GLY A 197 11.52 5.43 19.32
C GLY A 197 11.01 4.36 18.35
N GLY A 198 9.91 4.63 17.65
CA GLY A 198 9.43 3.81 16.53
C GLY A 198 9.06 2.39 16.92
N VAL A 199 9.32 1.43 16.03
CA VAL A 199 8.98 0.02 16.23
C VAL A 199 9.68 -0.62 17.43
N LEU A 200 10.80 -0.08 17.87
CA LEU A 200 11.51 -0.54 19.09
C LEU A 200 10.73 -0.22 20.37
N VAL A 201 9.77 0.70 20.32
CA VAL A 201 8.92 1.08 21.48
C VAL A 201 7.50 0.53 21.34
N ARG A 202 6.97 0.53 20.10
CA ARG A 202 5.67 -0.06 19.78
C ARG A 202 5.74 -0.71 18.40
N ALA A 203 5.68 -2.03 18.36
CA ALA A 203 5.78 -2.83 17.13
C ALA A 203 4.46 -2.80 16.32
N GLY A 204 3.98 -1.61 15.96
CA GLY A 204 2.73 -1.42 15.21
C GLY A 204 2.96 -0.80 13.84
N HIS A 205 1.96 -0.96 12.94
CA HIS A 205 1.98 -0.44 11.57
C HIS A 205 2.22 1.07 11.52
N THR A 206 1.68 1.84 12.47
CA THR A 206 1.88 3.29 12.59
C THR A 206 3.36 3.66 12.70
N GLU A 207 4.08 3.01 13.61
CA GLU A 207 5.51 3.22 13.83
C GLU A 207 6.34 2.70 12.65
N ALA A 208 6.00 1.51 12.15
CA ALA A 208 6.70 0.87 11.04
C ALA A 208 6.63 1.72 9.75
N ALA A 209 5.48 2.31 9.44
CA ALA A 209 5.32 3.19 8.28
C ALA A 209 6.26 4.41 8.33
N ILE A 210 6.47 4.97 9.50
CA ILE A 210 7.39 6.11 9.71
C ILE A 210 8.85 5.67 9.63
N ASP A 211 9.20 4.57 10.29
CA ASP A 211 10.57 4.09 10.33
C ASP A 211 11.05 3.64 8.94
N ILE A 212 10.21 2.92 8.18
CA ILE A 212 10.53 2.53 6.79
C ILE A 212 10.67 3.77 5.91
N SER A 213 9.75 4.76 6.01
CA SER A 213 9.87 6.00 5.24
C SER A 213 11.17 6.73 5.56
N ARG A 214 11.58 6.78 6.82
CA ARG A 214 12.85 7.36 7.27
C ARG A 214 14.06 6.60 6.72
N LEU A 215 14.06 5.26 6.80
CA LEU A 215 15.12 4.41 6.26
C LEU A 215 15.21 4.49 4.73
N ALA A 216 14.10 4.72 4.06
CA ALA A 216 14.05 4.99 2.63
C ALA A 216 14.57 6.38 2.23
N GLY A 217 14.86 7.28 3.21
CA GLY A 217 15.29 8.67 2.98
C GLY A 217 14.15 9.62 2.59
N LEU A 218 12.91 9.26 2.93
CA LEU A 218 11.69 10.00 2.60
C LEU A 218 11.16 10.78 3.80
N ASN A 219 10.11 11.59 3.58
CA ASN A 219 9.38 12.24 4.68
C ASN A 219 8.91 11.18 5.68
N PRO A 220 9.18 11.32 7.00
CA PRO A 220 8.82 10.34 8.02
C PRO A 220 7.32 10.33 8.30
N SER A 221 6.57 9.84 7.32
CA SER A 221 5.11 9.72 7.33
C SER A 221 4.68 8.61 6.36
N GLY A 222 3.56 7.97 6.63
CA GLY A 222 3.03 6.91 5.78
C GLY A 222 1.51 6.89 5.79
N VAL A 223 0.92 6.47 4.67
CA VAL A 223 -0.50 6.13 4.62
C VAL A 223 -0.62 4.62 4.79
N ILE A 224 -1.48 4.20 5.69
CA ILE A 224 -1.72 2.80 6.03
C ILE A 224 -3.20 2.48 5.89
N CYS A 225 -3.51 1.22 5.59
CA CYS A 225 -4.88 0.73 5.48
C CYS A 225 -4.90 -0.78 5.68
N GLU A 226 -5.67 -1.26 6.61
CA GLU A 226 -5.84 -2.69 6.89
C GLU A 226 -6.42 -3.43 5.67
N ILE A 227 -6.07 -4.70 5.53
CA ILE A 227 -6.60 -5.56 4.45
C ILE A 227 -7.67 -6.49 5.01
N MET A 228 -8.87 -6.38 4.45
CA MET A 228 -9.99 -7.28 4.73
C MET A 228 -10.29 -8.20 3.56
N ASN A 229 -10.73 -9.41 3.88
CA ASN A 229 -11.29 -10.36 2.93
C ASN A 229 -12.63 -9.87 2.35
N GLU A 230 -13.12 -10.55 1.31
CA GLU A 230 -14.40 -10.19 0.66
C GLU A 230 -15.62 -10.35 1.58
N ASP A 231 -15.53 -11.24 2.56
CA ASP A 231 -16.57 -11.46 3.57
C ASP A 231 -16.51 -10.47 4.75
N GLY A 232 -15.54 -9.55 4.74
CA GLY A 232 -15.32 -8.55 5.78
C GLY A 232 -14.48 -9.03 6.97
N SER A 233 -13.99 -10.27 6.97
CA SER A 233 -13.01 -10.72 7.96
C SER A 233 -11.63 -10.12 7.68
N MET A 234 -10.78 -10.04 8.71
CA MET A 234 -9.40 -9.57 8.54
C MET A 234 -8.57 -10.60 7.77
N ALA A 235 -7.83 -10.13 6.75
CA ALA A 235 -6.91 -10.99 6.00
C ALA A 235 -5.74 -11.43 6.91
N ARG A 236 -5.42 -12.73 6.90
CA ARG A 236 -4.30 -13.31 7.61
C ARG A 236 -3.17 -13.65 6.62
N LEU A 237 -2.02 -14.05 7.11
CA LEU A 237 -0.82 -14.23 6.27
C LEU A 237 -1.06 -15.01 4.97
N GLU A 238 -1.84 -16.10 5.01
CA GLU A 238 -2.16 -16.87 3.80
C GLU A 238 -3.01 -16.08 2.80
N ASP A 239 -3.97 -15.27 3.30
CA ASP A 239 -4.79 -14.39 2.48
C ASP A 239 -3.94 -13.28 1.88
N LEU A 240 -3.04 -12.71 2.70
CA LEU A 240 -2.12 -11.65 2.30
C LEU A 240 -1.13 -12.12 1.23
N ILE A 241 -0.63 -13.36 1.31
CA ILE A 241 0.20 -13.97 0.26
C ILE A 241 -0.58 -14.04 -1.06
N ARG A 242 -1.85 -14.50 -1.03
CA ARG A 242 -2.71 -14.51 -2.23
C ARG A 242 -2.95 -13.09 -2.76
N PHE A 243 -3.22 -12.16 -1.86
CA PHE A 243 -3.41 -10.75 -2.19
C PHE A 243 -2.14 -10.14 -2.82
N GLY A 244 -0.99 -10.33 -2.18
CA GLY A 244 0.31 -9.85 -2.66
C GLY A 244 0.63 -10.37 -4.06
N ARG A 245 0.43 -11.67 -4.31
CA ARG A 245 0.59 -12.28 -5.64
C ARG A 245 -0.35 -11.65 -6.67
N LYS A 246 -1.63 -11.55 -6.33
CA LYS A 246 -2.65 -10.97 -7.21
C LYS A 246 -2.34 -9.55 -7.64
N HIS A 247 -1.76 -8.76 -6.75
CA HIS A 247 -1.51 -7.34 -6.99
C HIS A 247 -0.03 -6.99 -7.24
N GLY A 248 0.86 -8.00 -7.30
CA GLY A 248 2.30 -7.80 -7.52
C GLY A 248 2.97 -7.03 -6.38
N MET A 249 2.55 -7.26 -5.13
CA MET A 249 3.05 -6.56 -3.95
C MET A 249 3.93 -7.46 -3.10
N LYS A 250 4.97 -6.90 -2.52
CA LYS A 250 5.83 -7.55 -1.55
C LYS A 250 5.25 -7.43 -0.14
N ILE A 251 5.52 -8.44 0.67
CA ILE A 251 5.11 -8.53 2.08
C ILE A 251 6.37 -8.59 2.93
N GLY A 252 6.47 -7.72 3.94
CA GLY A 252 7.46 -7.79 4.99
C GLY A 252 6.81 -8.00 6.35
N THR A 253 7.63 -8.25 7.36
CA THR A 253 7.16 -8.34 8.76
C THR A 253 7.70 -7.17 9.58
N ILE A 254 6.91 -6.70 10.55
CA ILE A 254 7.39 -5.68 11.49
C ILE A 254 8.52 -6.26 12.36
N ARG A 255 8.51 -7.57 12.59
CA ARG A 255 9.59 -8.28 13.33
C ARG A 255 10.96 -8.10 12.68
N ASP A 256 11.02 -8.13 11.33
CA ASP A 256 12.30 -7.99 10.61
C ASP A 256 12.82 -6.55 10.59
N LEU A 257 11.98 -5.58 11.00
CA LEU A 257 12.34 -4.18 11.14
C LEU A 257 12.95 -3.86 12.52
N ILE A 258 12.71 -4.73 13.52
CA ILE A 258 13.22 -4.61 14.90
C ILE A 258 14.63 -5.17 15.02
#